data_2c93592da408694e586ef2cf1d2f3df4
#
_entry.id   2c93592da408694e586ef2cf1d2f3df4
#
_cell.length_a   1.000
_cell.length_b   1.000
_cell.length_c   1.000
_cell.angle_alpha   90.00
_cell.angle_beta   90.00
_cell.angle_gamma   90.00
#
_symmetry.space_group_name_H-M   'P 1'
#
loop_
_entity.id
_entity.type
_entity.pdbx_description
1 polymer ?
#
loop_
_entity_poly.entity_id
_entity_poly.type
_entity_poly.pdbx_seq_one_letter_code
_entity_poly.pdbx_strand_id
1 'polypeptide(L)'
;MAECALWQRFGSNGSLVREFLRKLVGDEGLKILEAVPEGEVTDEELAKRTDVKLTEVRKVLYTLYDCRIAEYRTEKDDESGWITYWWRIDFGRVKHLIMQDIERKLKELQARIERERSGMFYQCKCQRIPFEDAVAMNFWCDECNMPLEYVDNGPLIRQLEEQIEVLERWMRRLKRE
;
A
#
# COMPACT_ATOMS: atom_id res chain seq x y z
N MET A 1 18.32 -7.07 -17.88
CA MET A 1 17.19 -6.15 -18.15
C MET A 1 17.57 -4.81 -17.56
N ALA A 2 17.69 -3.77 -18.38
CA ALA A 2 18.02 -2.43 -17.89
C ALA A 2 16.87 -1.97 -16.96
N GLU A 3 17.20 -1.59 -15.73
CA GLU A 3 16.23 -0.96 -14.84
C GLU A 3 15.73 0.34 -15.51
N CYS A 4 14.42 0.53 -15.55
CA CYS A 4 13.81 1.71 -16.14
C CYS A 4 14.35 2.97 -15.45
N ALA A 5 14.68 4.00 -16.23
CA ALA A 5 15.25 5.27 -15.75
C ALA A 5 14.42 5.93 -14.61
N LEU A 6 13.09 5.66 -14.58
CA LEU A 6 12.21 6.13 -13.53
C LEU A 6 12.66 5.65 -12.15
N TRP A 7 13.01 4.37 -12.01
CA TRP A 7 13.36 3.77 -10.70
C TRP A 7 14.73 4.21 -10.21
N GLN A 8 15.64 4.59 -11.13
CA GLN A 8 16.96 5.14 -10.80
C GLN A 8 16.87 6.48 -10.08
N ARG A 9 15.80 7.27 -10.29
CA ARG A 9 15.54 8.54 -9.58
C ARG A 9 15.37 8.36 -8.07
N PHE A 10 14.98 7.18 -7.63
CA PHE A 10 14.77 6.85 -6.22
C PHE A 10 15.98 6.17 -5.56
N GLY A 11 17.11 6.10 -6.26
CA GLY A 11 18.33 5.51 -5.73
C GLY A 11 18.13 4.13 -5.12
N SER A 12 18.60 3.95 -3.91
CA SER A 12 18.47 2.69 -3.16
C SER A 12 17.02 2.35 -2.78
N ASN A 13 16.09 3.29 -2.85
CA ASN A 13 14.66 3.10 -2.54
C ASN A 13 13.80 2.71 -3.76
N GLY A 14 14.37 2.63 -4.96
CA GLY A 14 13.63 2.36 -6.20
C GLY A 14 12.77 1.09 -6.14
N SER A 15 13.27 0.00 -5.56
CA SER A 15 12.51 -1.25 -5.40
C SER A 15 11.29 -1.10 -4.47
N LEU A 16 11.43 -0.34 -3.39
CA LEU A 16 10.34 -0.07 -2.44
C LEU A 16 9.26 0.80 -3.08
N VAL A 17 9.67 1.86 -3.78
CA VAL A 17 8.76 2.75 -4.51
C VAL A 17 8.01 1.99 -5.58
N ARG A 18 8.70 1.15 -6.34
CA ARG A 18 8.09 0.30 -7.38
C ARG A 18 7.06 -0.64 -6.80
N GLU A 19 7.37 -1.32 -5.70
CA GLU A 19 6.44 -2.24 -5.04
C GLU A 19 5.21 -1.51 -4.47
N PHE A 20 5.40 -0.32 -3.91
CA PHE A 20 4.30 0.52 -3.44
C PHE A 20 3.37 0.92 -4.59
N LEU A 21 3.92 1.45 -5.68
CA LEU A 21 3.15 1.85 -6.85
C LEU A 21 2.48 0.65 -7.54
N ARG A 22 3.15 -0.51 -7.56
CA ARG A 22 2.55 -1.76 -8.05
C ARG A 22 1.30 -2.16 -7.26
N LYS A 23 1.32 -2.03 -5.93
CA LYS A 23 0.14 -2.29 -5.09
C LYS A 23 -0.98 -1.28 -5.34
N LEU A 24 -0.62 -0.04 -5.68
CA LEU A 24 -1.58 1.03 -5.92
C LEU A 24 -2.28 0.92 -7.27
N VAL A 25 -1.52 0.68 -8.35
CA VAL A 25 -2.01 0.76 -9.74
C VAL A 25 -1.91 -0.56 -10.52
N GLY A 26 -1.36 -1.63 -9.94
CA GLY A 26 -1.16 -2.92 -10.59
C GLY A 26 0.01 -2.95 -11.59
N ASP A 27 0.22 -4.10 -12.23
CA ASP A 27 1.34 -4.30 -13.17
C ASP A 27 1.14 -3.49 -14.47
N GLU A 28 -0.09 -3.36 -14.98
CA GLU A 28 -0.38 -2.51 -16.14
C GLU A 28 -0.18 -1.03 -15.83
N GLY A 29 -0.56 -0.60 -14.62
CA GLY A 29 -0.32 0.75 -14.14
C GLY A 29 1.17 1.08 -14.05
N LEU A 30 2.02 0.12 -13.65
CA LEU A 30 3.47 0.32 -13.66
C LEU A 30 4.01 0.58 -15.07
N LYS A 31 3.54 -0.15 -16.10
CA LYS A 31 3.92 0.10 -17.50
C LYS A 31 3.57 1.52 -17.92
N ILE A 32 2.39 2.01 -17.51
CA ILE A 32 1.96 3.37 -17.81
C ILE A 32 2.90 4.38 -17.12
N LEU A 33 3.23 4.18 -15.83
CA LEU A 33 4.13 5.06 -15.10
C LEU A 33 5.55 5.09 -15.68
N GLU A 34 6.06 3.95 -16.15
CA GLU A 34 7.37 3.83 -16.80
C GLU A 34 7.44 4.59 -18.16
N ALA A 35 6.29 4.81 -18.80
CA ALA A 35 6.18 5.55 -20.07
C ALA A 35 5.90 7.05 -19.91
N VAL A 36 5.70 7.54 -18.67
CA VAL A 36 5.44 8.94 -18.37
C VAL A 36 6.70 9.77 -18.69
N PRO A 37 6.59 10.77 -19.57
CA PRO A 37 7.70 11.68 -19.87
C PRO A 37 7.94 12.68 -18.74
N GLU A 38 9.01 13.45 -18.86
CA GLU A 38 9.18 14.66 -18.05
C GLU A 38 8.20 15.74 -18.52
N GLY A 39 7.45 16.32 -17.57
CA GLY A 39 6.45 17.35 -17.85
C GLY A 39 5.02 16.84 -17.93
N GLU A 40 4.25 17.42 -18.83
CA GLU A 40 2.84 17.08 -19.02
C GLU A 40 2.66 16.07 -20.17
N VAL A 41 1.63 15.24 -20.06
CA VAL A 41 1.28 14.23 -21.06
C VAL A 41 -0.23 14.04 -21.09
N THR A 42 -0.79 13.70 -22.26
CA THR A 42 -2.21 13.37 -22.36
C THR A 42 -2.45 11.87 -22.09
N ASP A 43 -3.67 11.54 -21.65
CA ASP A 43 -4.09 10.15 -21.47
C ASP A 43 -4.05 9.35 -22.79
N GLU A 44 -4.39 10.00 -23.91
CA GLU A 44 -4.32 9.38 -25.23
C GLU A 44 -2.88 9.07 -25.66
N GLU A 45 -1.95 9.98 -25.35
CA GLU A 45 -0.52 9.79 -25.66
C GLU A 45 0.06 8.63 -24.83
N LEU A 46 -0.28 8.53 -23.55
CA LEU A 46 0.09 7.39 -22.71
C LEU A 46 -0.49 6.07 -23.22
N ALA A 47 -1.75 6.07 -23.65
CA ALA A 47 -2.38 4.88 -24.23
C ALA A 47 -1.63 4.40 -25.48
N LYS A 48 -1.25 5.33 -26.39
CA LYS A 48 -0.47 5.02 -27.60
C LYS A 48 0.94 4.50 -27.27
N ARG A 49 1.62 5.10 -26.29
CA ARG A 49 3.00 4.71 -25.90
C ARG A 49 3.07 3.35 -25.23
N THR A 50 2.02 2.95 -24.50
CA THR A 50 2.02 1.74 -23.68
C THR A 50 1.26 0.58 -24.29
N ASP A 51 0.52 0.82 -25.37
CA ASP A 51 -0.43 -0.13 -25.97
C ASP A 51 -1.48 -0.64 -24.97
N VAL A 52 -1.85 0.23 -24.00
CA VAL A 52 -2.88 -0.03 -22.99
C VAL A 52 -4.15 0.73 -23.37
N LYS A 53 -5.30 0.14 -23.11
CA LYS A 53 -6.60 0.77 -23.41
C LYS A 53 -6.74 2.10 -22.68
N LEU A 54 -7.25 3.11 -23.36
CA LEU A 54 -7.46 4.46 -22.81
C LEU A 54 -8.26 4.46 -21.51
N THR A 55 -9.23 3.56 -21.39
CA THR A 55 -10.03 3.40 -20.16
C THR A 55 -9.20 2.97 -18.95
N GLU A 56 -8.23 2.08 -19.15
CA GLU A 56 -7.31 1.65 -18.08
C GLU A 56 -6.29 2.73 -17.74
N VAL A 57 -5.76 3.44 -18.76
CA VAL A 57 -4.88 4.60 -18.54
C VAL A 57 -5.58 5.65 -17.68
N ARG A 58 -6.82 6.01 -18.01
CA ARG A 58 -7.64 6.95 -17.22
C ARG A 58 -7.85 6.48 -15.79
N LYS A 59 -8.19 5.21 -15.60
CA LYS A 59 -8.34 4.62 -14.26
C LYS A 59 -7.08 4.75 -13.41
N VAL A 60 -5.91 4.45 -13.99
CA VAL A 60 -4.62 4.61 -13.32
C VAL A 60 -4.36 6.09 -12.98
N LEU A 61 -4.56 7.00 -13.94
CA LEU A 61 -4.35 8.44 -13.72
C LEU A 61 -5.26 9.00 -12.63
N TYR A 62 -6.54 8.61 -12.59
CA TYR A 62 -7.46 9.01 -11.52
C TYR A 62 -7.07 8.42 -10.16
N THR A 63 -6.59 7.16 -10.11
CA THR A 63 -6.05 6.58 -8.87
C THR A 63 -4.87 7.40 -8.34
N LEU A 64 -3.97 7.83 -9.22
CA LEU A 64 -2.84 8.69 -8.85
C LEU A 64 -3.29 10.10 -8.41
N TYR A 65 -4.34 10.63 -9.04
CA TYR A 65 -4.94 11.92 -8.68
C TYR A 65 -5.55 11.87 -7.28
N ASP A 66 -6.31 10.83 -6.95
CA ASP A 66 -6.91 10.63 -5.64
C ASP A 66 -5.84 10.53 -4.54
N CYS A 67 -4.68 9.94 -4.88
CA CYS A 67 -3.51 9.89 -4.00
C CYS A 67 -2.68 11.20 -4.03
N ARG A 68 -3.08 12.21 -4.79
CA ARG A 68 -2.35 13.47 -4.99
C ARG A 68 -0.94 13.29 -5.58
N ILE A 69 -0.69 12.18 -6.29
CA ILE A 69 0.54 11.93 -7.05
C ILE A 69 0.44 12.58 -8.44
N ALA A 70 -0.77 12.67 -9.00
CA ALA A 70 -1.03 13.31 -10.28
C ALA A 70 -1.92 14.53 -10.11
N GLU A 71 -1.72 15.50 -11.01
CA GLU A 71 -2.56 16.67 -11.20
C GLU A 71 -2.88 16.78 -12.66
N TYR A 72 -4.01 17.40 -13.03
CA TYR A 72 -4.34 17.67 -14.42
C TYR A 72 -4.82 19.09 -14.62
N ARG A 73 -4.63 19.61 -15.82
CA ARG A 73 -5.31 20.79 -16.35
C ARG A 73 -6.10 20.40 -17.59
N THR A 74 -7.10 21.16 -17.92
CA THR A 74 -7.89 20.99 -19.13
C THR A 74 -7.62 22.10 -20.11
N GLU A 75 -7.61 21.74 -21.38
CA GLU A 75 -7.53 22.67 -22.50
C GLU A 75 -8.70 22.39 -23.43
N LYS A 76 -9.50 23.43 -23.71
CA LYS A 76 -10.65 23.34 -24.59
C LYS A 76 -10.27 23.92 -25.95
N ASP A 77 -10.48 23.16 -27.00
CA ASP A 77 -10.35 23.63 -28.38
C ASP A 77 -11.57 24.49 -28.73
N ASP A 78 -11.33 25.72 -29.16
CA ASP A 78 -12.38 26.72 -29.43
C ASP A 78 -13.21 26.39 -30.67
N GLU A 79 -12.67 25.63 -31.64
CA GLU A 79 -13.37 25.30 -32.88
C GLU A 79 -14.21 24.04 -32.74
N SER A 80 -13.64 22.96 -32.18
CA SER A 80 -14.31 21.66 -32.03
C SER A 80 -15.06 21.51 -30.72
N GLY A 81 -14.74 22.35 -29.71
CA GLY A 81 -15.25 22.21 -28.34
C GLY A 81 -14.66 21.02 -27.58
N TRP A 82 -13.67 20.33 -28.14
CA TRP A 82 -13.02 19.18 -27.54
C TRP A 82 -12.21 19.59 -26.31
N ILE A 83 -12.27 18.77 -25.23
CA ILE A 83 -11.51 19.01 -24.01
C ILE A 83 -10.37 17.99 -23.93
N THR A 84 -9.14 18.48 -23.89
CA THR A 84 -7.94 17.68 -23.68
C THR A 84 -7.49 17.78 -22.24
N TYR A 85 -7.15 16.64 -21.64
CA TYR A 85 -6.63 16.52 -20.27
C TYR A 85 -5.12 16.38 -20.33
N TRP A 86 -4.40 17.34 -19.73
CA TRP A 86 -2.96 17.32 -19.58
C TRP A 86 -2.59 16.93 -18.18
N TRP A 87 -1.92 15.81 -18.04
CA TRP A 87 -1.56 15.21 -16.76
C TRP A 87 -0.10 15.48 -16.42
N ARG A 88 0.17 15.84 -15.16
CA ARG A 88 1.50 15.94 -14.58
C ARG A 88 1.58 15.02 -13.37
N ILE A 89 2.63 14.17 -13.33
CA ILE A 89 2.83 13.19 -12.27
C ILE A 89 4.03 13.63 -11.41
N ASP A 90 3.77 13.85 -10.12
CA ASP A 90 4.78 14.24 -9.14
C ASP A 90 5.25 13.02 -8.34
N PHE A 91 6.28 12.35 -8.83
CA PHE A 91 6.87 11.20 -8.16
C PHE A 91 7.53 11.55 -6.81
N GLY A 92 7.87 12.82 -6.54
CA GLY A 92 8.43 13.26 -5.26
C GLY A 92 7.47 13.03 -4.09
N ARG A 93 6.16 13.06 -4.34
CA ARG A 93 5.12 12.79 -3.34
C ARG A 93 5.03 11.32 -2.91
N VAL A 94 5.48 10.39 -3.76
CA VAL A 94 5.38 8.95 -3.48
C VAL A 94 6.14 8.56 -2.23
N LYS A 95 7.33 9.11 -2.02
CA LYS A 95 8.13 8.88 -0.81
C LYS A 95 7.34 9.24 0.46
N HIS A 96 6.68 10.39 0.46
CA HIS A 96 5.88 10.85 1.60
C HIS A 96 4.69 9.92 1.89
N LEU A 97 4.00 9.47 0.85
CA LEU A 97 2.90 8.51 0.99
C LEU A 97 3.36 7.17 1.55
N ILE A 98 4.50 6.66 1.10
CA ILE A 98 5.09 5.43 1.66
C ILE A 98 5.39 5.61 3.15
N MET A 99 5.96 6.75 3.55
CA MET A 99 6.25 7.03 4.96
C MET A 99 4.97 7.06 5.80
N GLN A 100 3.92 7.71 5.33
CA GLN A 100 2.61 7.74 6.01
C GLN A 100 2.00 6.33 6.13
N ASP A 101 2.09 5.51 5.09
CA ASP A 101 1.59 4.12 5.13
C ASP A 101 2.38 3.26 6.14
N ILE A 102 3.70 3.40 6.17
CA ILE A 102 4.56 2.73 7.16
C ILE A 102 4.21 3.19 8.58
N GLU A 103 4.05 4.50 8.83
CA GLU A 103 3.68 5.03 10.14
C GLU A 103 2.33 4.50 10.63
N ARG A 104 1.34 4.46 9.74
CA ARG A 104 0.04 3.87 10.04
C ARG A 104 0.20 2.40 10.43
N LYS A 105 0.95 1.63 9.64
CA LYS A 105 1.17 0.19 9.88
C LYS A 105 1.93 -0.07 11.17
N LEU A 106 2.93 0.74 11.51
CA LEU A 106 3.65 0.67 12.78
C LEU A 106 2.70 0.86 13.98
N LYS A 107 1.82 1.86 13.93
CA LYS A 107 0.81 2.08 14.98
C LYS A 107 -0.13 0.91 15.15
N GLU A 108 -0.61 0.32 14.03
CA GLU A 108 -1.47 -0.86 14.05
C GLU A 108 -0.77 -2.07 14.71
N LEU A 109 0.49 -2.34 14.33
CA LEU A 109 1.27 -3.46 14.88
C LEU A 109 1.61 -3.25 16.35
N GLN A 110 1.99 -2.04 16.76
CA GLN A 110 2.24 -1.70 18.17
C GLN A 110 0.99 -1.89 19.04
N ALA A 111 -0.16 -1.39 18.57
CA ALA A 111 -1.42 -1.58 19.27
C ALA A 111 -1.83 -3.07 19.36
N ARG A 112 -1.47 -3.86 18.36
CA ARG A 112 -1.71 -5.31 18.39
C ARG A 112 -0.81 -6.01 19.40
N ILE A 113 0.49 -5.70 19.43
CA ILE A 113 1.43 -6.24 20.41
C ILE A 113 0.97 -5.93 21.83
N GLU A 114 0.54 -4.68 22.08
CA GLU A 114 0.06 -4.28 23.40
C GLU A 114 -1.14 -5.12 23.84
N ARG A 115 -2.10 -5.35 22.96
CA ARG A 115 -3.25 -6.25 23.25
C ARG A 115 -2.81 -7.68 23.50
N GLU A 116 -1.83 -8.20 22.72
CA GLU A 116 -1.32 -9.54 22.90
C GLU A 116 -0.53 -9.72 24.20
N ARG A 117 0.16 -8.68 24.66
CA ARG A 117 0.91 -8.69 25.93
C ARG A 117 0.02 -8.55 27.15
N SER A 118 -1.03 -7.73 27.05
CA SER A 118 -1.93 -7.47 28.19
C SER A 118 -3.00 -8.54 28.37
N GLY A 119 -3.28 -9.36 27.34
CA GLY A 119 -4.36 -10.35 27.35
C GLY A 119 -3.89 -11.81 27.44
N MET A 120 -4.66 -12.62 28.11
CA MET A 120 -4.61 -14.08 27.99
C MET A 120 -5.68 -14.53 27.00
N PHE A 121 -5.32 -15.40 26.08
CA PHE A 121 -6.21 -15.87 25.02
C PHE A 121 -6.37 -17.39 25.07
N TYR A 122 -7.56 -17.81 24.69
CA TYR A 122 -7.92 -19.21 24.57
C TYR A 122 -8.45 -19.48 23.15
N GLN A 123 -8.20 -20.65 22.61
CA GLN A 123 -8.63 -21.00 21.27
C GLN A 123 -9.13 -22.41 21.15
N CYS A 124 -9.99 -22.62 20.16
CA CYS A 124 -10.34 -23.92 19.60
C CYS A 124 -10.14 -23.90 18.08
N LYS A 125 -10.72 -24.85 17.35
CA LYS A 125 -10.59 -24.92 15.89
C LYS A 125 -11.25 -23.76 15.14
N CYS A 126 -12.30 -23.12 15.72
CA CYS A 126 -13.12 -22.14 15.03
C CYS A 126 -12.90 -20.71 15.51
N GLN A 127 -12.42 -20.48 16.73
CA GLN A 127 -12.27 -19.14 17.29
C GLN A 127 -11.11 -19.02 18.28
N ARG A 128 -10.64 -17.78 18.45
CA ARG A 128 -9.68 -17.36 19.48
C ARG A 128 -10.29 -16.19 20.24
N ILE A 129 -10.43 -16.32 21.55
CA ILE A 129 -11.14 -15.38 22.41
C ILE A 129 -10.30 -14.99 23.64
N PRO A 130 -10.53 -13.81 24.25
CA PRO A 130 -9.88 -13.42 25.49
C PRO A 130 -10.36 -14.28 26.68
N PHE A 131 -9.59 -14.22 27.75
CA PHE A 131 -9.85 -14.99 28.97
C PHE A 131 -11.26 -14.79 29.55
N GLU A 132 -11.73 -13.54 29.60
CA GLU A 132 -13.02 -13.16 30.13
C GLU A 132 -14.16 -13.90 29.41
N ASP A 133 -14.09 -13.94 28.07
CA ASP A 133 -15.09 -14.64 27.25
C ASP A 133 -14.97 -16.15 27.41
N ALA A 134 -13.73 -16.69 27.52
CA ALA A 134 -13.51 -18.11 27.77
C ALA A 134 -14.08 -18.56 29.11
N VAL A 135 -13.98 -17.73 30.17
CA VAL A 135 -14.61 -17.98 31.48
C VAL A 135 -16.13 -17.99 31.36
N ALA A 136 -16.72 -17.02 30.63
CA ALA A 136 -18.17 -16.96 30.42
C ALA A 136 -18.72 -18.23 29.73
N MET A 137 -17.89 -18.84 28.85
CA MET A 137 -18.21 -20.09 28.15
C MET A 137 -17.73 -21.35 28.88
N ASN A 138 -17.29 -21.25 30.14
CA ASN A 138 -16.73 -22.37 30.92
C ASN A 138 -15.61 -23.11 30.15
N PHE A 139 -14.80 -22.42 29.40
CA PHE A 139 -13.73 -22.94 28.54
C PHE A 139 -14.19 -24.00 27.52
N TRP A 140 -15.44 -23.90 27.07
CA TRP A 140 -16.05 -24.80 26.09
C TRP A 140 -16.67 -24.00 24.94
N CYS A 141 -16.36 -24.35 23.70
CA CYS A 141 -16.89 -23.66 22.53
C CYS A 141 -18.22 -24.29 22.08
N ASP A 142 -19.29 -23.51 22.08
CA ASP A 142 -20.63 -23.98 21.69
C ASP A 142 -20.74 -24.24 20.16
N GLU A 143 -19.91 -23.57 19.34
CA GLU A 143 -19.96 -23.72 17.87
C GLU A 143 -19.32 -25.02 17.39
N CYS A 144 -18.12 -25.35 17.85
CA CYS A 144 -17.40 -26.55 17.42
C CYS A 144 -17.42 -27.69 18.42
N ASN A 145 -18.09 -27.51 19.58
CA ASN A 145 -18.20 -28.45 20.68
C ASN A 145 -16.85 -29.03 21.13
N MET A 146 -15.85 -28.15 21.27
CA MET A 146 -14.48 -28.47 21.67
C MET A 146 -14.03 -27.60 22.84
N PRO A 147 -13.11 -28.08 23.69
CA PRO A 147 -12.53 -27.25 24.73
C PRO A 147 -11.72 -26.09 24.15
N LEU A 148 -11.70 -25.00 24.89
CA LEU A 148 -10.87 -23.85 24.64
C LEU A 148 -9.54 -24.03 25.38
N GLU A 149 -8.43 -24.06 24.63
CA GLU A 149 -7.10 -24.26 25.18
C GLU A 149 -6.34 -22.94 25.26
N TYR A 150 -5.50 -22.78 26.26
CA TYR A 150 -4.65 -21.59 26.41
C TYR A 150 -3.70 -21.44 25.23
N VAL A 151 -3.52 -20.20 24.79
CA VAL A 151 -2.60 -19.84 23.69
C VAL A 151 -1.39 -19.11 24.23
N ASP A 152 -0.21 -19.62 23.96
CA ASP A 152 1.03 -18.86 24.15
C ASP A 152 1.16 -17.79 23.06
N ASN A 153 1.05 -16.50 23.45
CA ASN A 153 1.18 -15.35 22.55
C ASN A 153 2.65 -15.04 22.20
N GLY A 154 3.62 -15.64 22.87
CA GLY A 154 5.04 -15.34 22.67
C GLY A 154 5.51 -15.46 21.21
N PRO A 155 5.20 -16.54 20.49
CA PRO A 155 5.57 -16.66 19.07
C PRO A 155 4.94 -15.57 18.20
N LEU A 156 3.67 -15.24 18.41
CA LEU A 156 2.98 -14.18 17.67
C LEU A 156 3.59 -12.80 17.95
N ILE A 157 3.89 -12.49 19.21
CA ILE A 157 4.51 -11.23 19.59
C ILE A 157 5.87 -11.08 18.89
N ARG A 158 6.73 -12.11 18.91
CA ARG A 158 8.03 -12.08 18.20
C ARG A 158 7.85 -11.83 16.70
N GLN A 159 6.90 -12.50 16.07
CA GLN A 159 6.60 -12.27 14.64
C GLN A 159 6.17 -10.83 14.34
N LEU A 160 5.37 -10.23 15.22
CA LEU A 160 4.94 -8.83 15.08
C LEU A 160 6.11 -7.85 15.30
N GLU A 161 6.98 -8.14 16.28
CA GLU A 161 8.19 -7.36 16.55
C GLU A 161 9.16 -7.37 15.34
N GLU A 162 9.38 -8.53 14.72
CA GLU A 162 10.18 -8.66 13.49
C GLU A 162 9.60 -7.81 12.34
N GLN A 163 8.28 -7.79 12.19
CA GLN A 163 7.63 -6.92 11.20
C GLN A 163 7.87 -5.43 11.48
N ILE A 164 7.78 -5.02 12.75
CA ILE A 164 8.08 -3.64 13.16
C ILE A 164 9.52 -3.27 12.82
N GLU A 165 10.50 -4.11 13.15
CA GLU A 165 11.91 -3.86 12.84
C GLU A 165 12.16 -3.65 11.35
N VAL A 166 11.52 -4.43 10.48
CA VAL A 166 11.60 -4.28 9.02
C VAL A 166 11.03 -2.92 8.58
N LEU A 167 9.85 -2.55 9.07
CA LEU A 167 9.22 -1.28 8.73
C LEU A 167 10.03 -0.07 9.23
N GLU A 168 10.57 -0.13 10.44
CA GLU A 168 11.44 0.91 10.98
C GLU A 168 12.76 1.05 10.19
N ARG A 169 13.32 -0.05 9.70
CA ARG A 169 14.49 -0.05 8.82
C ARG A 169 14.18 0.68 7.51
N TRP A 170 13.01 0.40 6.91
CA TRP A 170 12.57 1.10 5.71
C TRP A 170 12.33 2.59 5.98
N MET A 171 11.70 2.93 7.09
CA MET A 171 11.47 4.33 7.49
C MET A 171 12.80 5.09 7.64
N ARG A 172 13.80 4.50 8.32
CA ARG A 172 15.12 5.10 8.47
C ARG A 172 15.83 5.30 7.13
N ARG A 173 15.69 4.35 6.20
CA ARG A 173 16.25 4.43 4.86
C ARG A 173 15.62 5.55 4.04
N LEU A 174 14.28 5.65 4.06
CA LEU A 174 13.54 6.71 3.37
C LEU A 174 13.87 8.11 3.91
N LYS A 175 14.15 8.26 5.20
CA LYS A 175 14.50 9.57 5.80
C LYS A 175 15.92 10.05 5.46
N ARG A 176 16.83 9.17 5.04
CA ARG A 176 18.22 9.51 4.74
C ARG A 176 18.47 10.06 3.34
N GLU A 177 17.59 9.76 2.39
CA GLU A 177 17.61 10.23 1.01
C GLU A 177 16.57 11.34 0.78
#